data_a5c3cd3c56cafcf2236066fc8acd7f43
#
_entry.id   a5c3cd3c56cafcf2236066fc8acd7f43
#
_cell.length_a   1.000
_cell.length_b   1.000
_cell.length_c   1.000
_cell.angle_alpha   90.00
_cell.angle_beta   90.00
_cell.angle_gamma   90.00
#
_symmetry.space_group_name_H-M   'P 1'
#
loop_
_entity.id
_entity.type
_entity.pdbx_description
1 polymer ?
#
loop_
_entity_poly.entity_id
_entity_poly.type
_entity_poly.pdbx_seq_one_letter_code
_entity_poly.pdbx_strand_id
1 'polypeptide(L)'
;METVRDRSGTRYLLVKRSAESSRVRDPRTGEERYVRNDDLEPSDESALLAAGRATPTAVREDPDLRGVGDERTLGLLREIARREPVGVLTLLDSYDLCESDLHGSLAELRAAGLIEPADLDGITLADDRGYRTTERTRAAFDATRQDG
;
A
#
# COMPACT_ATOMS: atom_id res chain seq x y z
N MET A 1 -2.08 -1.27 9.59
CA MET A 1 -1.09 -2.33 9.30
C MET A 1 0.24 -1.95 9.97
N GLU A 2 0.79 -2.86 10.72
CA GLU A 2 2.04 -2.62 11.42
C GLU A 2 3.24 -2.91 10.51
N THR A 3 4.38 -2.31 10.84
CA THR A 3 5.66 -2.65 10.24
C THR A 3 6.52 -3.41 11.24
N VAL A 4 7.31 -4.34 10.75
CA VAL A 4 8.23 -5.16 11.56
C VAL A 4 9.59 -5.24 10.87
N ARG A 5 10.62 -5.58 11.63
CA ARG A 5 11.98 -5.82 11.11
C ARG A 5 12.43 -7.22 11.46
N ASP A 6 13.15 -7.87 10.55
CA ASP A 6 13.80 -9.13 10.87
C ASP A 6 15.19 -8.90 11.49
N ARG A 7 15.92 -9.99 11.78
CA ARG A 7 17.25 -9.90 12.40
C ARG A 7 18.29 -9.20 11.54
N SER A 8 18.10 -9.21 10.21
CA SER A 8 19.00 -8.52 9.29
C SER A 8 18.69 -7.03 9.15
N GLY A 9 17.61 -6.57 9.79
CA GLY A 9 17.16 -5.17 9.68
C GLY A 9 16.24 -4.91 8.51
N THR A 10 15.87 -5.94 7.76
CA THR A 10 14.93 -5.80 6.64
C THR A 10 13.54 -5.52 7.17
N ARG A 11 12.88 -4.51 6.60
CA ARG A 11 11.55 -4.09 7.00
C ARG A 11 10.48 -4.78 6.18
N TYR A 12 9.40 -5.16 6.86
CA TYR A 12 8.25 -5.82 6.26
C TYR A 12 6.95 -5.21 6.76
N LEU A 13 5.90 -5.34 5.97
CA LEU A 13 4.55 -5.06 6.42
C LEU A 13 3.98 -6.33 7.05
N LEU A 14 3.41 -6.19 8.25
CA LEU A 14 2.80 -7.31 8.95
C LEU A 14 1.40 -7.56 8.40
N VAL A 15 1.21 -8.68 7.70
CA VAL A 15 -0.07 -9.02 7.11
C VAL A 15 -0.96 -9.74 8.11
N LYS A 16 -0.43 -10.72 8.82
CA LYS A 16 -1.19 -11.48 9.81
C LYS A 16 -0.25 -12.02 10.89
N ARG A 17 -0.57 -11.70 12.14
CA ARG A 17 0.15 -12.24 13.30
C ARG A 17 -0.44 -13.60 13.68
N SER A 18 0.40 -14.59 13.88
CA SER A 18 0.02 -15.90 14.37
C SER A 18 0.88 -16.27 15.57
N ALA A 19 0.57 -17.41 16.23
CA ALA A 19 1.16 -17.75 17.52
C ALA A 19 2.68 -17.96 17.47
N GLU A 20 3.21 -18.56 16.40
CA GLU A 20 4.65 -18.88 16.30
C GLU A 20 5.32 -18.14 15.16
N SER A 21 4.64 -17.99 14.04
CA SER A 21 5.15 -17.30 12.85
C SER A 21 4.10 -16.29 12.38
N SER A 22 4.57 -15.23 11.77
CA SER A 22 3.69 -14.21 11.21
C SER A 22 3.89 -14.10 9.71
N ARG A 23 2.80 -13.80 9.01
CA ARG A 23 2.84 -13.57 7.57
C ARG A 23 3.22 -12.12 7.34
N VAL A 24 4.29 -11.92 6.59
CA VAL A 24 4.80 -10.60 6.29
C VAL A 24 4.91 -10.40 4.79
N ARG A 25 4.88 -9.14 4.36
CA ARG A 25 5.01 -8.79 2.95
C ARG A 25 6.18 -7.83 2.77
N ASP A 26 7.04 -8.16 1.80
CA ASP A 26 8.12 -7.25 1.41
C ASP A 26 7.48 -6.06 0.65
N PRO A 27 7.61 -4.84 1.16
CA PRO A 27 7.00 -3.68 0.51
C PRO A 27 7.60 -3.35 -0.84
N ARG A 28 8.82 -3.82 -1.13
CA ARG A 28 9.48 -3.57 -2.43
C ARG A 28 8.92 -4.47 -3.52
N THR A 29 8.71 -5.74 -3.23
CA THR A 29 8.35 -6.75 -4.23
C THR A 29 6.89 -7.19 -4.15
N GLY A 30 6.25 -6.98 -2.99
CA GLY A 30 4.91 -7.51 -2.71
C GLY A 30 4.90 -8.98 -2.34
N GLU A 31 6.06 -9.64 -2.32
CA GLU A 31 6.16 -11.05 -1.95
C GLU A 31 5.84 -11.26 -0.48
N GLU A 32 5.01 -12.26 -0.20
CA GLU A 32 4.63 -12.62 1.15
C GLU A 32 5.33 -13.90 1.59
N ARG A 33 5.69 -13.97 2.86
CA ARG A 33 6.29 -15.17 3.45
C ARG A 33 6.01 -15.23 4.95
N TYR A 34 6.26 -16.39 5.55
CA TYR A 34 6.15 -16.57 6.98
C TYR A 34 7.52 -16.42 7.62
N VAL A 35 7.58 -15.63 8.70
CA VAL A 35 8.79 -15.43 9.49
C VAL A 35 8.43 -15.71 10.95
N ARG A 36 9.31 -16.39 11.67
CA ARG A 36 9.09 -16.72 13.08
C ARG A 36 9.01 -15.42 13.89
N ASN A 37 8.07 -15.36 14.82
CA ASN A 37 7.87 -14.18 15.65
C ASN A 37 9.13 -13.81 16.44
N ASP A 38 9.92 -14.80 16.84
CA ASP A 38 11.18 -14.58 17.57
C ASP A 38 12.22 -13.82 16.73
N ASP A 39 12.09 -13.85 15.41
CA ASP A 39 12.99 -13.18 14.48
C ASP A 39 12.46 -11.80 14.04
N LEU A 40 11.31 -11.38 14.57
CA LEU A 40 10.68 -10.11 14.21
C LEU A 40 10.68 -9.14 15.39
N GLU A 41 10.96 -7.89 15.11
CA GLU A 41 10.84 -6.79 16.07
C GLU A 41 9.85 -5.75 15.53
N PRO A 42 9.01 -5.17 16.41
CA PRO A 42 8.14 -4.08 16.01
C PRO A 42 8.93 -2.89 15.47
N SER A 43 8.38 -2.22 14.48
CA SER A 43 8.94 -0.97 13.94
C SER A 43 7.90 0.13 14.14
N ASP A 44 8.37 1.34 14.42
CA ASP A 44 7.52 2.51 14.57
C ASP A 44 7.19 3.17 13.23
N GLU A 45 7.73 2.67 12.13
CA GLU A 45 7.51 3.25 10.82
C GLU A 45 6.09 3.03 10.33
N SER A 46 5.48 4.06 9.74
CA SER A 46 4.19 3.95 9.08
C SER A 46 4.26 2.95 7.92
N ALA A 47 3.25 2.08 7.80
CA ALA A 47 3.16 1.13 6.68
C ALA A 47 3.12 1.85 5.33
N LEU A 48 2.39 2.95 5.24
CA LEU A 48 2.30 3.72 3.99
C LEU A 48 3.62 4.38 3.65
N LEU A 49 4.33 4.91 4.63
CA LEU A 49 5.64 5.50 4.41
C LEU A 49 6.65 4.44 3.97
N ALA A 50 6.63 3.27 4.59
CA ALA A 50 7.48 2.14 4.21
C ALA A 50 7.19 1.70 2.76
N ALA A 51 5.93 1.59 2.38
CA ALA A 51 5.53 1.23 1.02
C ALA A 51 5.98 2.29 0.00
N GLY A 52 5.86 3.57 0.35
CA GLY A 52 6.29 4.67 -0.51
C GLY A 52 7.80 4.67 -0.72
N ARG A 53 8.57 4.54 0.37
CA ARG A 53 10.04 4.50 0.31
C ARG A 53 10.56 3.30 -0.46
N ALA A 54 9.86 2.19 -0.41
CA ALA A 54 10.24 0.96 -1.10
C ALA A 54 9.90 0.99 -2.60
N THR A 55 9.22 2.05 -3.06
CA THR A 55 8.86 2.17 -4.47
C THR A 55 10.11 2.29 -5.34
N PRO A 56 10.26 1.45 -6.37
CA PRO A 56 11.42 1.53 -7.26
C PRO A 56 11.54 2.90 -7.93
N THR A 57 12.77 3.34 -8.14
CA THR A 57 13.06 4.64 -8.77
C THR A 57 12.39 4.78 -10.14
N ALA A 58 12.37 3.71 -10.94
CA ALA A 58 11.72 3.71 -12.24
C ALA A 58 10.23 4.05 -12.16
N VAL A 59 9.55 3.56 -11.13
CA VAL A 59 8.14 3.88 -10.87
C VAL A 59 7.98 5.33 -10.45
N ARG A 60 8.83 5.80 -9.54
CA ARG A 60 8.78 7.18 -9.05
C ARG A 60 9.02 8.21 -10.16
N GLU A 61 9.85 7.86 -11.12
CA GLU A 61 10.20 8.74 -12.24
C GLU A 61 9.20 8.69 -13.38
N ASP A 62 8.22 7.80 -13.32
CA ASP A 62 7.16 7.73 -14.33
C ASP A 62 6.44 9.08 -14.41
N PRO A 63 6.29 9.66 -15.62
CA PRO A 63 5.65 10.98 -15.76
C PRO A 63 4.26 11.06 -15.14
N ASP A 64 3.51 9.96 -15.15
CA ASP A 64 2.16 9.93 -14.58
C ASP A 64 2.17 9.97 -13.04
N LEU A 65 3.28 9.55 -12.41
CA LEU A 65 3.38 9.48 -10.95
C LEU A 65 4.17 10.63 -10.33
N ARG A 66 4.85 11.45 -11.13
CA ARG A 66 5.65 12.58 -10.62
C ARG A 66 4.85 13.60 -9.84
N GLY A 67 3.55 13.71 -10.09
CA GLY A 67 2.68 14.64 -9.38
C GLY A 67 2.27 14.20 -7.99
N VAL A 68 2.62 12.97 -7.60
CA VAL A 68 2.34 12.48 -6.25
C VAL A 68 3.32 13.13 -5.28
N GLY A 69 2.80 14.00 -4.40
CA GLY A 69 3.61 14.97 -3.65
C GLY A 69 4.44 14.39 -2.52
N ASP A 70 4.07 13.25 -1.95
CA ASP A 70 4.81 12.71 -0.82
C ASP A 70 4.82 11.18 -0.82
N GLU A 71 5.74 10.61 -0.02
CA GLU A 71 5.94 9.17 0.06
C GLU A 71 4.76 8.42 0.65
N ARG A 72 4.03 9.02 1.58
CA ARG A 72 2.84 8.37 2.16
C ARG A 72 1.73 8.21 1.14
N THR A 73 1.50 9.25 0.34
CA THR A 73 0.50 9.21 -0.73
C THR A 73 0.90 8.20 -1.81
N LEU A 74 2.18 8.13 -2.16
CA LEU A 74 2.69 7.11 -3.08
C LEU A 74 2.52 5.71 -2.49
N GLY A 75 2.81 5.54 -1.20
CA GLY A 75 2.60 4.29 -0.50
C GLY A 75 1.13 3.88 -0.49
N LEU A 76 0.23 4.82 -0.26
CA LEU A 76 -1.21 4.58 -0.33
C LEU A 76 -1.62 4.09 -1.72
N LEU A 77 -1.12 4.73 -2.77
CA LEU A 77 -1.39 4.31 -4.14
C LEU A 77 -0.94 2.87 -4.38
N ARG A 78 0.25 2.50 -3.91
CA ARG A 78 0.76 1.13 -4.04
C ARG A 78 -0.10 0.13 -3.28
N GLU A 79 -0.55 0.48 -2.07
CA GLU A 79 -1.42 -0.40 -1.28
C GLU A 79 -2.79 -0.57 -1.92
N ILE A 80 -3.35 0.50 -2.50
CA ILE A 80 -4.58 0.38 -3.29
C ILE A 80 -4.37 -0.58 -4.46
N ALA A 81 -3.26 -0.45 -5.18
CA ALA A 81 -2.95 -1.33 -6.32
C ALA A 81 -2.88 -2.80 -5.92
N ARG A 82 -2.40 -3.09 -4.72
CA ARG A 82 -2.27 -4.47 -4.23
C ARG A 82 -3.55 -5.07 -3.70
N ARG A 83 -4.47 -4.22 -3.24
CA ARG A 83 -5.68 -4.65 -2.56
C ARG A 83 -6.95 -4.36 -3.34
N GLU A 84 -6.85 -3.77 -4.51
CA GLU A 84 -8.00 -3.31 -5.29
C GLU A 84 -8.96 -4.43 -5.72
N PRO A 85 -10.27 -4.21 -5.71
CA PRO A 85 -10.89 -2.98 -5.21
C PRO A 85 -10.85 -2.92 -3.68
N VAL A 86 -10.63 -1.72 -3.13
CA VAL A 86 -10.52 -1.54 -1.68
C VAL A 86 -11.37 -0.37 -1.23
N GLY A 87 -12.05 -0.54 -0.09
CA GLY A 87 -12.94 0.49 0.46
C GLY A 87 -12.23 1.46 1.39
N VAL A 88 -12.78 2.65 1.53
CA VAL A 88 -12.29 3.68 2.44
C VAL A 88 -12.25 3.17 3.88
N LEU A 89 -13.30 2.46 4.33
CA LEU A 89 -13.34 1.94 5.69
C LEU A 89 -12.24 0.90 5.94
N THR A 90 -11.95 0.06 4.95
CA THR A 90 -10.85 -0.89 5.03
C THR A 90 -9.51 -0.19 5.13
N LEU A 91 -9.31 0.89 4.36
CA LEU A 91 -8.08 1.68 4.42
C LEU A 91 -7.91 2.35 5.79
N LEU A 92 -8.97 2.92 6.35
CA LEU A 92 -8.93 3.52 7.68
C LEU A 92 -8.60 2.50 8.76
N ASP A 93 -9.17 1.30 8.65
CA ASP A 93 -8.95 0.23 9.63
C ASP A 93 -7.56 -0.40 9.52
N SER A 94 -7.03 -0.51 8.29
CA SER A 94 -5.75 -1.18 8.03
C SER A 94 -4.55 -0.28 8.27
N TYR A 95 -4.69 1.02 8.08
CA TYR A 95 -3.58 1.97 8.20
C TYR A 95 -3.92 3.03 9.23
N ASP A 96 -2.91 3.45 9.98
CA ASP A 96 -3.09 4.44 11.04
C ASP A 96 -3.15 5.85 10.44
N LEU A 97 -4.28 6.15 9.82
CA LEU A 97 -4.56 7.42 9.17
C LEU A 97 -5.78 8.07 9.79
N CYS A 98 -5.76 9.38 9.93
CA CYS A 98 -6.99 10.10 10.24
C CYS A 98 -7.84 10.23 8.97
N GLU A 99 -9.15 10.33 9.15
CA GLU A 99 -10.10 10.37 8.06
C GLU A 99 -9.84 11.53 7.10
N SER A 100 -9.53 12.71 7.62
CA SER A 100 -9.27 13.89 6.80
C SER A 100 -8.01 13.73 5.93
N ASP A 101 -6.95 13.14 6.49
CA ASP A 101 -5.71 12.89 5.72
C ASP A 101 -5.96 11.88 4.61
N LEU A 102 -6.72 10.81 4.90
CA LEU A 102 -7.05 9.82 3.88
C LEU A 102 -7.88 10.44 2.77
N HIS A 103 -8.92 11.20 3.10
CA HIS A 103 -9.75 11.85 2.08
C HIS A 103 -8.94 12.83 1.24
N GLY A 104 -8.02 13.58 1.84
CA GLY A 104 -7.14 14.50 1.11
C GLY A 104 -6.25 13.75 0.12
N SER A 105 -5.64 12.65 0.55
CA SER A 105 -4.79 11.84 -0.31
C SER A 105 -5.58 11.17 -1.45
N LEU A 106 -6.76 10.64 -1.15
CA LEU A 106 -7.62 10.05 -2.18
C LEU A 106 -8.06 11.10 -3.21
N ALA A 107 -8.41 12.31 -2.76
CA ALA A 107 -8.79 13.39 -3.67
C ALA A 107 -7.63 13.78 -4.59
N GLU A 108 -6.41 13.87 -4.04
CA GLU A 108 -5.21 14.14 -4.82
C GLU A 108 -4.98 13.08 -5.89
N LEU A 109 -5.07 11.80 -5.51
CA LEU A 109 -4.88 10.69 -6.44
C LEU A 109 -5.96 10.64 -7.53
N ARG A 110 -7.21 10.92 -7.17
CA ARG A 110 -8.30 11.00 -8.14
C ARG A 110 -8.10 12.15 -9.12
N ALA A 111 -7.74 13.32 -8.62
CA ALA A 111 -7.50 14.49 -9.45
C ALA A 111 -6.36 14.27 -10.43
N ALA A 112 -5.35 13.50 -10.04
CA ALA A 112 -4.23 13.13 -10.89
C ALA A 112 -4.57 12.02 -11.89
N GLY A 113 -5.76 11.41 -11.81
CA GLY A 113 -6.16 10.32 -12.70
C GLY A 113 -5.49 8.98 -12.38
N LEU A 114 -5.07 8.80 -11.13
CA LEU A 114 -4.34 7.60 -10.72
C LEU A 114 -5.24 6.54 -10.08
N ILE A 115 -6.35 6.94 -9.50
CA ILE A 115 -7.38 6.04 -8.96
C ILE A 115 -8.75 6.43 -9.48
N GLU A 116 -9.68 5.48 -9.42
CA GLU A 116 -11.07 5.70 -9.82
C GLU A 116 -12.00 4.92 -8.91
N PRO A 117 -13.27 5.36 -8.77
CA PRO A 117 -14.25 4.60 -8.01
C PRO A 117 -14.44 3.21 -8.57
N ALA A 118 -14.64 2.24 -7.68
CA ALA A 118 -14.87 0.85 -8.07
C ALA A 118 -15.92 0.23 -7.16
N ASP A 119 -16.69 -0.70 -7.72
CA ASP A 119 -17.64 -1.47 -6.93
C ASP A 119 -16.89 -2.49 -6.07
N LEU A 120 -17.31 -2.59 -4.81
CA LEU A 120 -16.75 -3.57 -3.90
C LEU A 120 -17.54 -4.87 -4.03
N ASP A 121 -16.82 -5.97 -4.27
CA ASP A 121 -17.44 -7.28 -4.32
C ASP A 121 -17.75 -7.78 -2.90
N GLY A 122 -18.94 -8.34 -2.72
CA GLY A 122 -19.36 -8.94 -1.45
C GLY A 122 -20.25 -8.02 -0.62
N ILE A 123 -20.40 -8.35 0.66
CA ILE A 123 -21.23 -7.58 1.58
C ILE A 123 -20.45 -6.37 2.04
N THR A 124 -20.80 -5.20 1.51
CA THR A 124 -20.24 -3.95 1.95
C THR A 124 -21.28 -3.13 2.69
N LEU A 125 -20.82 -2.30 3.61
CA LEU A 125 -21.67 -1.28 4.20
C LEU A 125 -22.05 -0.30 3.10
N ALA A 126 -23.31 0.16 3.11
CA ALA A 126 -23.85 1.01 2.05
C ALA A 126 -23.04 2.29 1.84
N ASP A 127 -22.32 2.75 2.86
CA ASP A 127 -21.54 3.98 2.82
C ASP A 127 -20.06 3.78 2.52
N ASP A 128 -19.62 2.53 2.30
CA ASP A 128 -18.22 2.27 1.98
C ASP A 128 -17.95 2.51 0.50
N ARG A 129 -17.07 3.46 0.21
CA ARG A 129 -16.67 3.79 -1.16
C ARG A 129 -15.45 2.98 -1.53
N GLY A 130 -15.52 2.28 -2.67
CA GLY A 130 -14.42 1.51 -3.20
C GLY A 130 -13.59 2.28 -4.22
N TYR A 131 -12.32 1.93 -4.28
CA TYR A 131 -11.38 2.50 -5.26
C TYR A 131 -10.52 1.42 -5.88
N ARG A 132 -10.08 1.69 -7.09
CA ARG A 132 -9.07 0.89 -7.79
C ARG A 132 -8.12 1.82 -8.52
N THR A 133 -6.97 1.30 -8.91
CA THR A 133 -6.04 2.07 -9.75
C THR A 133 -6.57 2.16 -11.16
N THR A 134 -6.20 3.24 -11.86
CA THR A 134 -6.51 3.39 -13.27
C THR A 134 -5.53 2.57 -14.12
N GLU A 135 -5.85 2.36 -15.39
CA GLU A 135 -4.97 1.65 -16.32
C GLU A 135 -3.59 2.31 -16.40
N ARG A 136 -3.55 3.63 -16.38
CA ARG A 136 -2.30 4.41 -16.37
C ARG A 136 -1.40 4.03 -15.18
N THR A 137 -1.97 3.93 -14.00
CA THR A 137 -1.23 3.56 -12.79
C THR A 137 -0.72 2.12 -12.87
N ARG A 138 -1.58 1.21 -13.33
CA ARG A 138 -1.19 -0.20 -13.48
C ARG A 138 -0.05 -0.36 -14.47
N ALA A 139 -0.10 0.39 -15.59
CA ALA A 139 0.98 0.37 -16.57
C ALA A 139 2.29 0.86 -15.99
N ALA A 140 2.27 1.92 -15.18
CA ALA A 140 3.46 2.44 -14.51
C ALA A 140 4.08 1.42 -13.56
N PHE A 141 3.26 0.72 -12.79
CA PHE A 141 3.75 -0.30 -11.86
C PHE A 141 4.25 -1.56 -12.60
N ASP A 142 3.56 -1.96 -13.67
CA ASP A 142 3.91 -3.16 -14.44
C ASP A 142 5.18 -2.97 -15.25
N ALA A 143 5.50 -1.75 -15.69
CA ALA A 143 6.72 -1.45 -16.44
C ALA A 143 7.97 -1.89 -15.67
N THR A 144 7.94 -1.83 -14.34
CA THR A 144 9.05 -2.25 -13.49
C THR A 144 9.24 -3.77 -13.46
N ARG A 145 8.16 -4.53 -13.65
CA ARG A 145 8.21 -5.99 -13.67
C ARG A 145 8.83 -6.55 -14.95
N GLN A 146 8.71 -5.80 -16.05
CA GLN A 146 9.24 -6.24 -17.35
C GLN A 146 10.75 -6.05 -17.45
N ASP A 147 11.31 -5.14 -16.67
CA ASP A 147 12.74 -4.84 -16.68
C ASP A 147 13.56 -5.67 -15.70
N GLY A 148 12.90 -6.51 -14.95
CA GLY A 148 13.55 -7.33 -13.96
C GLY A 148 13.14 -8.78 -14.03
#